data_83875e4baad74de784d9f3f783e2909d
#
_entry.id   83875e4baad74de784d9f3f783e2909d
#
_cell.length_a   1.000
_cell.length_b   1.000
_cell.length_c   1.000
_cell.angle_alpha   90.00
_cell.angle_beta   90.00
_cell.angle_gamma   90.00
#
_symmetry.space_group_name_H-M   'P 1'
#
loop_
_entity.id
_entity.type
_entity.pdbx_description
1 polymer ?
#
loop_
_entity_poly.entity_id
_entity_poly.type
_entity_poly.pdbx_seq_one_letter_code
_entity_poly.pdbx_strand_id
1 'polypeptide(L)'
;LDLTDGRVQAREMQLTATAGDIVLTGAKVNAADTLSAKTGQTLHSDKAHLTAEQIEMTAGSLSNVDGQIIQTGRGDFHLNLPGELDNRGGVLLAAGNMRLQADKLTSNDHSLLGAGIHADGRQADRGNLQVNTAQALMAQGQNVAVDALTLSGSQIDLTGSQTQASNIALTARDGDVVTREATVLTPGTLAITAAANREQNLDNRGGKLHANNLRLDLARLDNGHGEIAAATDAWIALQRDFTHQVGTRLTAGRDLVLHSAGALINQHKLEAGRDMQVTAVRISNADTHSGLLAGRDISLHSDSLFNRGAIYATHRGQFTVNGNAENHGEIYTEQPLTFTTSGNLVNRGVLQTGEEMQLSTQGDLNNSGTLYAGGDQMQLSINGNLTNAGSLYAAHGSLDLLTDGDLANSGSLYAGGNGKFTTHGNGVNSGSVYSQGALQWQAGGKVANSGSLAALGDLQLHANDLLGTHQSLIGAGLKSDGNRASSGDLTVSTEQGLVAEGQNIAAGQVALSGRDIDLTGSQTQGHAISLVAQSGDITLTDAVVNAATTLSARTAARLRTDK
;
A
#
# COMPACT_ATOMS: atom_id res chain seq x y z
N LEU A 1 47.35 12.35 38.93
CA LEU A 1 48.47 12.54 38.00
C LEU A 1 48.11 13.69 37.07
N ASP A 2 48.99 14.68 36.92
CA ASP A 2 48.74 15.86 36.11
C ASP A 2 49.89 16.09 35.12
N LEU A 3 49.56 16.10 33.82
CA LEU A 3 50.46 16.39 32.69
C LEU A 3 49.88 17.51 31.82
N THR A 4 49.10 18.43 32.38
CA THR A 4 48.50 19.56 31.66
C THR A 4 49.54 20.26 30.78
N ASP A 5 49.21 20.49 29.48
CA ASP A 5 50.05 21.09 28.45
C ASP A 5 51.41 20.40 28.24
N GLY A 6 51.62 19.21 28.83
CA GLY A 6 52.84 18.42 28.73
C GLY A 6 53.09 17.89 27.32
N ARG A 7 54.38 17.68 26.99
CA ARG A 7 54.79 17.01 25.78
C ARG A 7 55.60 15.75 26.15
N VAL A 8 55.07 14.59 25.85
CA VAL A 8 55.68 13.33 26.24
C VAL A 8 55.78 12.45 25.02
N GLN A 9 56.95 11.89 24.81
CA GLN A 9 57.19 10.91 23.75
C GLN A 9 57.97 9.72 24.33
N ALA A 10 57.50 8.51 24.07
CA ALA A 10 58.12 7.29 24.52
C ALA A 10 57.83 6.15 23.54
N ARG A 11 58.50 5.02 23.68
CA ARG A 11 58.12 3.80 22.97
C ARG A 11 56.88 3.19 23.61
N GLU A 12 56.90 3.01 24.91
CA GLU A 12 55.79 2.55 25.74
C GLU A 12 55.56 3.57 26.84
N MET A 13 54.28 3.84 27.16
CA MET A 13 53.91 4.79 28.18
C MET A 13 52.86 4.19 29.10
N GLN A 14 53.12 4.24 30.39
CA GLN A 14 52.21 3.81 31.43
C GLN A 14 51.90 4.96 32.40
N LEU A 15 50.64 5.37 32.47
CA LEU A 15 50.14 6.41 33.34
C LEU A 15 49.16 5.76 34.33
N THR A 16 49.48 5.81 35.62
CA THR A 16 48.64 5.21 36.66
C THR A 16 48.41 6.19 37.79
N ALA A 17 47.14 6.46 38.10
CA ALA A 17 46.73 7.16 39.30
C ALA A 17 45.99 6.16 40.23
N THR A 18 46.55 5.87 41.38
CA THR A 18 45.98 4.94 42.36
C THR A 18 44.81 5.59 43.13
N ALA A 19 44.79 6.91 43.23
CA ALA A 19 43.72 7.71 43.79
C ALA A 19 43.67 9.04 43.04
N GLY A 20 42.46 9.49 42.67
CA GLY A 20 42.25 10.75 41.92
C GLY A 20 42.39 10.59 40.40
N ASP A 21 42.30 11.72 39.73
CA ASP A 21 42.24 11.80 38.26
C ASP A 21 43.58 11.64 37.56
N ILE A 22 43.54 11.31 36.28
CA ILE A 22 44.63 11.55 35.34
C ILE A 22 44.23 12.75 34.49
N VAL A 23 45.03 13.81 34.54
CA VAL A 23 44.81 15.06 33.80
C VAL A 23 45.86 15.18 32.70
N LEU A 24 45.41 15.12 31.45
CA LEU A 24 46.21 15.27 30.22
C LEU A 24 45.75 16.48 29.42
N THR A 25 44.99 17.40 30.01
CA THR A 25 44.43 18.56 29.34
C THR A 25 45.49 19.33 28.56
N GLY A 26 45.29 19.53 27.23
CA GLY A 26 46.23 20.20 26.34
C GLY A 26 47.52 19.42 26.04
N ALA A 27 47.71 18.25 26.64
CA ALA A 27 48.93 17.46 26.49
C ALA A 27 49.10 16.89 25.07
N LYS A 28 50.36 16.75 24.65
CA LYS A 28 50.74 16.00 23.43
C LYS A 28 51.49 14.75 23.86
N VAL A 29 50.84 13.63 23.76
CA VAL A 29 51.35 12.31 24.14
C VAL A 29 51.49 11.45 22.91
N ASN A 30 52.72 10.98 22.62
CA ASN A 30 52.98 10.09 21.51
C ASN A 30 53.75 8.84 22.01
N ALA A 31 53.12 7.71 22.01
CA ALA A 31 53.76 6.41 22.26
C ALA A 31 53.91 5.67 20.93
N ALA A 32 55.16 5.20 20.67
CA ALA A 32 55.37 4.47 19.41
C ALA A 32 54.65 3.11 19.39
N ASP A 33 54.65 2.42 20.53
CA ASP A 33 54.01 1.10 20.65
C ASP A 33 52.70 1.22 21.49
N THR A 34 52.80 1.32 22.81
CA THR A 34 51.63 1.28 23.71
C THR A 34 51.51 2.50 24.60
N LEU A 35 50.30 3.06 24.67
CA LEU A 35 49.86 4.03 25.69
C LEU A 35 48.85 3.36 26.63
N SER A 36 49.25 3.12 27.87
CA SER A 36 48.36 2.60 28.92
C SER A 36 48.06 3.72 29.95
N ALA A 37 46.78 3.99 30.17
CA ALA A 37 46.32 4.96 31.16
C ALA A 37 45.29 4.32 32.09
N LYS A 38 45.54 4.34 33.41
CA LYS A 38 44.69 3.68 34.41
C LYS A 38 44.39 4.57 35.60
N THR A 39 43.08 4.81 35.82
CA THR A 39 42.57 5.46 37.03
C THR A 39 41.18 4.90 37.40
N GLY A 40 40.83 4.89 38.69
CA GLY A 40 39.46 4.59 39.14
C GLY A 40 38.53 5.81 39.08
N GLN A 41 39.05 7.01 38.77
CA GLN A 41 38.32 8.26 38.67
C GLN A 41 38.24 8.73 37.21
N THR A 42 38.30 10.05 36.98
CA THR A 42 38.18 10.59 35.62
C THR A 42 39.56 10.71 34.94
N LEU A 43 39.60 10.32 33.67
CA LEU A 43 40.69 10.67 32.75
C LEU A 43 40.26 11.91 31.94
N HIS A 44 41.01 12.99 32.06
CA HIS A 44 40.81 14.22 31.32
C HIS A 44 41.81 14.32 30.17
N SER A 45 41.34 14.17 28.94
CA SER A 45 42.11 14.35 27.70
C SER A 45 41.61 15.55 26.89
N ASP A 46 41.02 16.54 27.59
CA ASP A 46 40.46 17.72 26.93
C ASP A 46 41.54 18.49 26.19
N LYS A 47 41.32 18.82 24.92
CA LYS A 47 42.29 19.48 24.03
C LYS A 47 43.63 18.76 23.91
N ALA A 48 43.73 17.54 24.42
CA ALA A 48 44.94 16.73 24.29
C ALA A 48 45.06 16.08 22.90
N HIS A 49 46.27 15.69 22.54
CA HIS A 49 46.54 14.88 21.37
C HIS A 49 47.30 13.62 21.80
N LEU A 50 46.57 12.52 21.87
CA LEU A 50 47.07 11.22 22.30
C LEU A 50 47.17 10.28 21.12
N THR A 51 48.34 9.77 20.81
CA THR A 51 48.60 8.86 19.68
C THR A 51 49.46 7.67 20.11
N ALA A 52 49.06 6.46 19.75
CA ALA A 52 49.85 5.25 19.92
C ALA A 52 49.47 4.16 18.90
N GLU A 53 50.34 3.16 18.68
CA GLU A 53 49.97 1.97 17.93
C GLU A 53 48.85 1.19 18.67
N GLN A 54 48.99 1.04 20.00
CA GLN A 54 47.99 0.42 20.87
C GLN A 54 47.66 1.38 22.03
N ILE A 55 46.36 1.58 22.28
CA ILE A 55 45.85 2.38 23.36
C ILE A 55 45.03 1.52 24.32
N GLU A 56 45.40 1.54 25.59
CA GLU A 56 44.74 0.81 26.66
C GLU A 56 44.29 1.83 27.73
N MET A 57 42.99 2.06 27.87
CA MET A 57 42.46 3.00 28.85
C MET A 57 41.48 2.31 29.78
N THR A 58 41.71 2.49 31.07
CA THR A 58 40.82 2.08 32.16
C THR A 58 40.57 3.28 33.05
N ALA A 59 39.33 3.79 33.06
CA ALA A 59 38.95 4.93 33.89
C ALA A 59 37.52 4.79 34.41
N GLY A 60 37.17 5.48 35.46
CA GLY A 60 35.79 5.63 35.91
C GLY A 60 34.93 6.39 34.89
N SER A 61 35.48 7.50 34.37
CA SER A 61 34.89 8.31 33.28
C SER A 61 36.01 8.87 32.38
N LEU A 62 35.63 9.28 31.16
CA LEU A 62 36.56 9.95 30.23
C LEU A 62 35.96 11.26 29.73
N SER A 63 36.72 12.36 29.91
CA SER A 63 36.48 13.64 29.25
C SER A 63 37.51 13.81 28.13
N ASN A 64 37.02 13.96 26.88
CA ASN A 64 37.81 14.16 25.66
C ASN A 64 37.28 15.40 24.89
N VAL A 65 36.92 16.46 25.62
CA VAL A 65 36.35 17.67 25.00
C VAL A 65 37.42 18.37 24.15
N ASP A 66 37.12 18.53 22.84
CA ASP A 66 38.06 19.06 21.84
C ASP A 66 39.40 18.29 21.76
N GLY A 67 39.50 17.11 22.39
CA GLY A 67 40.67 16.27 22.42
C GLY A 67 40.74 15.25 21.29
N GLN A 68 41.90 14.63 21.08
CA GLN A 68 42.12 13.61 20.08
C GLN A 68 42.76 12.39 20.70
N ILE A 69 42.13 11.24 20.57
CA ILE A 69 42.65 9.94 20.97
C ILE A 69 42.71 9.08 19.71
N ILE A 70 43.90 8.73 19.23
CA ILE A 70 44.12 8.10 17.94
C ILE A 70 44.95 6.84 18.12
N GLN A 71 44.35 5.68 17.92
CA GLN A 71 45.06 4.40 17.82
C GLN A 71 45.45 4.13 16.36
N THR A 72 46.72 4.07 16.06
CA THR A 72 47.25 3.94 14.71
C THR A 72 47.43 2.47 14.27
N GLY A 73 47.55 1.57 15.22
CA GLY A 73 47.68 0.13 14.94
C GLY A 73 46.32 -0.52 14.63
N ARG A 74 46.40 -1.69 14.01
CA ARG A 74 45.21 -2.47 13.58
C ARG A 74 44.56 -3.29 14.70
N GLY A 75 45.08 -3.21 15.94
CA GLY A 75 44.49 -3.84 17.12
C GLY A 75 43.11 -3.25 17.46
N ASP A 76 42.37 -3.97 18.28
CA ASP A 76 41.06 -3.49 18.74
C ASP A 76 41.25 -2.36 19.78
N PHE A 77 40.55 -1.25 19.62
CA PHE A 77 40.45 -0.21 20.61
C PHE A 77 39.24 -0.45 21.53
N HIS A 78 39.50 -0.77 22.77
CA HIS A 78 38.46 -1.05 23.76
C HIS A 78 38.46 0.02 24.85
N LEU A 79 37.32 0.66 25.05
CA LEU A 79 37.09 1.59 26.15
C LEU A 79 35.87 1.12 26.93
N ASN A 80 36.07 0.80 28.21
CA ASN A 80 35.03 0.40 29.13
C ASN A 80 35.01 1.33 30.34
N LEU A 81 33.99 2.17 30.44
CA LEU A 81 33.82 3.19 31.45
C LEU A 81 32.56 2.88 32.27
N PRO A 82 32.66 2.67 33.58
CA PRO A 82 31.49 2.60 34.45
C PRO A 82 30.64 3.90 34.44
N GLY A 83 31.25 5.03 34.13
CA GLY A 83 30.65 6.36 34.10
C GLY A 83 30.50 6.91 32.67
N GLU A 84 30.56 8.24 32.57
CA GLU A 84 30.31 8.99 31.33
C GLU A 84 31.53 9.03 30.40
N LEU A 85 31.27 8.99 29.10
CA LEU A 85 32.18 9.37 28.02
C LEU A 85 31.69 10.70 27.41
N ASP A 86 32.43 11.78 27.72
CA ASP A 86 32.21 13.09 27.12
C ASP A 86 33.21 13.31 25.97
N ASN A 87 32.72 13.24 24.72
CA ASN A 87 33.53 13.42 23.50
C ASN A 87 33.09 14.66 22.71
N ARG A 88 32.57 15.70 23.34
CA ARG A 88 32.14 16.93 22.65
C ARG A 88 33.31 17.60 21.93
N GLY A 89 33.18 17.83 20.62
CA GLY A 89 34.26 18.34 19.77
C GLY A 89 35.46 17.39 19.63
N GLY A 90 35.45 16.27 20.34
CA GLY A 90 36.58 15.34 20.42
C GLY A 90 36.61 14.32 19.28
N VAL A 91 37.78 13.74 19.08
CA VAL A 91 38.06 12.69 18.10
C VAL A 91 38.47 11.41 18.81
N LEU A 92 37.72 10.34 18.60
CA LEU A 92 38.12 8.97 18.92
C LEU A 92 38.28 8.22 17.62
N LEU A 93 39.51 7.77 17.31
CA LEU A 93 39.85 7.17 16.04
C LEU A 93 40.67 5.90 16.22
N ALA A 94 40.29 4.82 15.55
CA ALA A 94 41.04 3.58 15.53
C ALA A 94 41.20 3.07 14.07
N ALA A 95 42.41 2.69 13.72
CA ALA A 95 42.68 2.02 12.43
C ALA A 95 42.13 0.58 12.38
N GLY A 96 41.77 -0.01 13.53
CA GLY A 96 41.09 -1.30 13.65
C GLY A 96 39.64 -1.14 14.14
N ASN A 97 39.14 -2.17 14.84
CA ASN A 97 37.82 -2.11 15.46
C ASN A 97 37.84 -1.14 16.67
N MET A 98 36.66 -0.53 16.93
CA MET A 98 36.47 0.28 18.12
C MET A 98 35.24 -0.21 18.90
N ARG A 99 35.42 -0.46 20.18
CA ARG A 99 34.34 -0.84 21.09
C ARG A 99 34.30 0.09 22.27
N LEU A 100 33.23 0.85 22.38
CA LEU A 100 32.99 1.81 23.45
C LEU A 100 31.85 1.31 24.34
N GLN A 101 32.07 1.20 25.61
CA GLN A 101 31.06 0.89 26.61
C GLN A 101 31.12 1.95 27.71
N ALA A 102 30.00 2.60 28.00
CA ALA A 102 29.90 3.67 29.01
C ALA A 102 28.52 3.65 29.67
N ASP A 103 28.36 4.31 30.79
CA ASP A 103 27.02 4.59 31.33
C ASP A 103 26.27 5.53 30.40
N LYS A 104 26.91 6.60 29.95
CA LYS A 104 26.38 7.61 29.04
C LYS A 104 27.46 8.06 28.04
N LEU A 105 27.06 8.32 26.78
CA LEU A 105 27.91 8.97 25.78
C LEU A 105 27.33 10.32 25.38
N THR A 106 28.18 11.36 25.35
CA THR A 106 27.87 12.67 24.78
C THR A 106 28.90 13.03 23.71
N SER A 107 28.48 13.13 22.46
CA SER A 107 29.28 13.45 21.28
C SER A 107 28.48 14.40 20.39
N ASN A 108 28.94 15.62 20.16
CA ASN A 108 28.22 16.68 19.45
C ASN A 108 28.60 16.78 17.96
N ASP A 109 28.10 17.79 17.28
CA ASP A 109 28.25 18.03 15.84
C ASP A 109 29.72 18.18 15.34
N HIS A 110 30.66 18.55 16.21
CA HIS A 110 32.08 18.69 15.86
C HIS A 110 32.91 17.44 16.22
N SER A 111 32.29 16.40 16.75
CA SER A 111 32.98 15.19 17.17
C SER A 111 33.11 14.13 16.09
N LEU A 112 34.07 13.23 16.28
CA LEU A 112 34.26 12.06 15.43
C LEU A 112 34.42 10.79 16.28
N LEU A 113 33.63 9.76 15.92
CA LEU A 113 33.81 8.37 16.32
C LEU A 113 34.14 7.57 15.07
N GLY A 114 35.39 7.08 14.94
CA GLY A 114 35.85 6.44 13.71
C GLY A 114 36.55 5.10 13.94
N ALA A 115 36.09 4.03 13.28
CA ALA A 115 36.69 2.71 13.29
C ALA A 115 37.09 2.27 11.87
N GLY A 116 38.28 1.69 11.72
CA GLY A 116 38.87 1.37 10.43
C GLY A 116 39.33 2.60 9.65
N ILE A 117 39.69 3.69 10.37
CA ILE A 117 40.11 4.94 9.76
C ILE A 117 41.51 5.29 10.28
N HIS A 118 42.46 5.52 9.37
CA HIS A 118 43.80 5.98 9.71
C HIS A 118 43.79 7.49 10.07
N ALA A 119 44.82 7.94 10.80
CA ALA A 119 44.97 9.33 11.20
C ALA A 119 45.01 10.35 10.04
N ASP A 120 45.35 9.89 8.83
CA ASP A 120 45.31 10.69 7.58
C ASP A 120 43.97 10.62 6.84
N GLY A 121 42.95 10.01 7.45
CA GLY A 121 41.61 9.89 6.91
C GLY A 121 41.39 8.74 5.91
N ARG A 122 42.44 7.99 5.58
CA ARG A 122 42.28 6.80 4.70
C ARG A 122 41.56 5.68 5.43
N GLN A 123 40.71 4.97 4.69
CA GLN A 123 40.05 3.75 5.20
C GLN A 123 41.05 2.60 5.28
N ALA A 124 40.98 1.83 6.36
CA ALA A 124 41.63 0.54 6.50
C ALA A 124 40.83 -0.58 5.79
N ASP A 125 41.37 -1.80 5.79
CA ASP A 125 40.73 -2.95 5.16
C ASP A 125 39.45 -3.37 5.90
N ARG A 126 39.34 -3.05 7.19
CA ARG A 126 38.19 -3.36 8.06
C ARG A 126 38.15 -2.44 9.28
N GLY A 127 37.01 -2.36 9.92
CA GLY A 127 36.82 -1.66 11.18
C GLY A 127 35.35 -1.58 11.57
N ASN A 128 35.02 -2.20 12.71
CA ASN A 128 33.69 -2.15 13.29
C ASN A 128 33.65 -1.11 14.39
N LEU A 129 32.63 -0.27 14.43
CA LEU A 129 32.33 0.64 15.53
C LEU A 129 31.15 0.08 16.33
N GLN A 130 31.39 -0.28 17.58
CA GLN A 130 30.36 -0.71 18.51
C GLN A 130 30.32 0.24 19.70
N VAL A 131 29.18 0.87 19.93
CA VAL A 131 28.93 1.75 21.08
C VAL A 131 27.76 1.22 21.88
N ASN A 132 27.98 1.01 23.17
CA ASN A 132 26.98 0.49 24.10
C ASN A 132 26.94 1.42 25.32
N THR A 133 25.77 2.00 25.60
CA THR A 133 25.57 2.81 26.80
C THR A 133 24.46 2.24 27.68
N ALA A 134 24.61 2.31 29.00
CA ALA A 134 23.53 1.90 29.90
C ALA A 134 22.37 2.91 29.86
N GLN A 135 22.66 4.19 29.71
CA GLN A 135 21.72 5.31 29.61
C GLN A 135 21.71 5.89 28.18
N ALA A 136 21.59 7.21 28.04
CA ALA A 136 21.50 7.90 26.78
C ALA A 136 22.79 7.81 25.95
N LEU A 137 22.61 7.60 24.64
CA LEU A 137 23.65 7.66 23.63
C LEU A 137 23.39 8.86 22.74
N MET A 138 24.18 9.93 22.88
CA MET A 138 24.14 11.10 22.02
C MET A 138 25.39 11.09 21.12
N ALA A 139 25.20 10.81 19.82
CA ALA A 139 26.27 10.72 18.83
C ALA A 139 25.95 11.62 17.61
N GLN A 140 25.87 12.92 17.89
CA GLN A 140 25.41 13.95 16.95
C GLN A 140 26.49 14.44 15.98
N GLY A 141 27.72 13.94 16.09
CA GLY A 141 28.83 14.26 15.19
C GLY A 141 28.95 13.30 13.99
N GLN A 142 30.21 13.06 13.59
CA GLN A 142 30.52 12.07 12.58
C GLN A 142 30.71 10.69 13.22
N ASN A 143 29.97 9.70 12.73
CA ASN A 143 30.09 8.33 13.21
C ASN A 143 30.42 7.46 11.99
N VAL A 144 31.65 6.92 11.91
CA VAL A 144 32.14 6.25 10.71
C VAL A 144 32.71 4.88 11.05
N ALA A 145 32.33 3.88 10.32
CA ALA A 145 32.96 2.56 10.36
C ALA A 145 33.14 2.02 8.93
N VAL A 146 34.23 1.30 8.70
CA VAL A 146 34.44 0.66 7.40
C VAL A 146 33.46 -0.50 7.19
N ASP A 147 33.28 -1.34 8.23
CA ASP A 147 32.37 -2.49 8.15
C ASP A 147 31.02 -2.21 8.82
N ALA A 148 30.87 -2.57 10.08
CA ALA A 148 29.61 -2.44 10.79
C ALA A 148 29.67 -1.33 11.84
N LEU A 149 28.59 -0.57 11.95
CA LEU A 149 28.34 0.41 13.00
C LEU A 149 27.13 -0.04 13.81
N THR A 150 27.33 -0.26 15.09
CA THR A 150 26.27 -0.67 16.01
C THR A 150 26.18 0.28 17.18
N LEU A 151 25.06 0.96 17.33
CA LEU A 151 24.75 1.84 18.46
C LEU A 151 23.63 1.24 19.29
N SER A 152 23.84 1.10 20.60
CA SER A 152 22.85 0.61 21.54
C SER A 152 22.86 1.45 22.81
N GLY A 153 21.69 1.96 23.22
CA GLY A 153 21.51 2.78 24.41
C GLY A 153 20.10 2.67 24.98
N SER A 154 19.82 3.30 26.15
CA SER A 154 18.43 3.43 26.58
C SER A 154 17.63 4.26 25.55
N GLN A 155 18.23 5.32 25.03
CA GLN A 155 17.79 6.12 23.89
C GLN A 155 18.99 6.46 23.01
N ILE A 156 18.73 6.76 21.72
CA ILE A 156 19.77 7.13 20.76
C ILE A 156 19.40 8.48 20.14
N ASP A 157 20.32 9.44 20.20
CA ASP A 157 20.17 10.74 19.55
C ASP A 157 21.33 10.99 18.57
N LEU A 158 20.98 10.99 17.28
CA LEU A 158 21.84 11.27 16.14
C LEU A 158 21.50 12.61 15.48
N THR A 159 20.79 13.52 16.16
CA THR A 159 20.36 14.80 15.58
C THR A 159 21.53 15.52 14.89
N GLY A 160 21.36 15.85 13.59
CA GLY A 160 22.37 16.55 12.78
C GLY A 160 23.59 15.69 12.40
N SER A 161 23.68 14.43 12.82
CA SER A 161 24.86 13.59 12.61
C SER A 161 25.08 13.20 11.15
N GLN A 162 26.33 12.85 10.85
CA GLN A 162 26.73 12.13 9.64
C GLN A 162 27.18 10.72 10.05
N THR A 163 26.35 9.73 9.81
CA THR A 163 26.61 8.34 10.20
C THR A 163 26.76 7.45 8.98
N GLN A 164 27.90 6.80 8.83
CA GLN A 164 28.23 6.00 7.65
C GLN A 164 28.96 4.70 8.01
N ALA A 165 28.52 3.58 7.43
CA ALA A 165 29.19 2.28 7.53
C ALA A 165 28.68 1.35 6.43
N SER A 166 29.35 0.19 6.23
CA SER A 166 28.86 -0.86 5.30
C SER A 166 27.54 -1.45 5.78
N ASN A 167 27.30 -1.56 7.10
CA ASN A 167 26.02 -1.92 7.70
C ASN A 167 25.82 -1.10 8.99
N ILE A 168 24.58 -0.71 9.27
CA ILE A 168 24.24 0.11 10.44
C ILE A 168 23.10 -0.54 11.21
N ALA A 169 23.30 -0.68 12.54
CA ALA A 169 22.27 -1.15 13.45
C ALA A 169 22.11 -0.18 14.62
N LEU A 170 20.89 0.32 14.84
CA LEU A 170 20.52 1.22 15.93
C LEU A 170 19.48 0.52 16.79
N THR A 171 19.72 0.37 18.10
CA THR A 171 18.80 -0.28 19.03
C THR A 171 18.62 0.54 20.30
N ALA A 172 17.47 1.17 20.46
CA ALA A 172 17.07 1.81 21.70
C ALA A 172 16.32 0.81 22.58
N ARG A 173 16.60 0.80 23.90
CA ARG A 173 16.00 -0.15 24.85
C ARG A 173 14.73 0.39 25.52
N ASP A 174 14.71 1.67 25.86
CA ASP A 174 13.63 2.28 26.65
C ASP A 174 13.04 3.53 25.99
N GLY A 175 13.88 4.41 25.46
CA GLY A 175 13.49 5.67 24.80
C GLY A 175 13.54 5.55 23.28
N ASP A 176 13.48 6.69 22.62
CA ASP A 176 13.37 6.79 21.17
C ASP A 176 14.72 6.76 20.45
N VAL A 177 14.68 6.48 19.15
CA VAL A 177 15.75 6.76 18.20
C VAL A 177 15.44 8.08 17.50
N VAL A 178 16.34 9.04 17.59
CA VAL A 178 16.21 10.36 16.96
C VAL A 178 17.27 10.51 15.89
N THR A 179 16.84 10.74 14.65
CA THR A 179 17.70 11.00 13.48
C THR A 179 17.31 12.30 12.77
N ARG A 180 16.83 13.29 13.56
CA ARG A 180 16.44 14.59 13.02
C ARG A 180 17.60 15.25 12.29
N GLU A 181 17.33 15.72 11.05
CA GLU A 181 18.35 16.42 10.24
C GLU A 181 19.65 15.63 10.05
N ALA A 182 19.69 14.37 10.49
CA ALA A 182 20.83 13.50 10.33
C ALA A 182 20.90 12.91 8.92
N THR A 183 22.11 12.55 8.50
CA THR A 183 22.35 11.74 7.31
C THR A 183 22.91 10.40 7.74
N VAL A 184 22.11 9.34 7.57
CA VAL A 184 22.53 7.96 7.85
C VAL A 184 22.61 7.23 6.52
N LEU A 185 23.81 6.82 6.12
CA LEU A 185 24.10 6.25 4.82
C LEU A 185 24.81 4.89 4.94
N THR A 186 24.26 3.88 4.28
CA THR A 186 24.91 2.57 4.18
C THR A 186 24.68 1.92 2.82
N PRO A 187 25.73 1.35 2.18
CA PRO A 187 25.57 0.53 1.00
C PRO A 187 25.00 -0.88 1.31
N GLY A 188 24.87 -1.25 2.56
CA GLY A 188 24.33 -2.52 3.02
C GLY A 188 22.95 -2.36 3.68
N THR A 189 22.84 -2.91 4.90
CA THR A 189 21.57 -2.88 5.65
C THR A 189 21.58 -1.82 6.73
N LEU A 190 20.51 -1.01 6.76
CA LEU A 190 20.16 -0.17 7.90
C LEU A 190 19.04 -0.85 8.69
N ALA A 191 19.33 -1.22 9.93
CA ALA A 191 18.34 -1.77 10.84
C ALA A 191 18.14 -0.81 12.02
N ILE A 192 16.91 -0.34 12.22
CA ILE A 192 16.51 0.45 13.39
C ILE A 192 15.42 -0.34 14.10
N THR A 193 15.73 -0.86 15.29
CA THR A 193 14.85 -1.79 15.98
C THR A 193 14.59 -1.33 17.40
N ALA A 194 13.33 -1.45 17.81
CA ALA A 194 12.91 -1.32 19.20
C ALA A 194 13.33 -2.55 20.02
N ALA A 195 13.37 -2.40 21.33
CA ALA A 195 13.48 -3.53 22.25
C ALA A 195 12.25 -4.45 22.17
N ALA A 196 12.28 -5.53 22.95
CA ALA A 196 11.24 -6.55 22.90
C ALA A 196 9.80 -6.04 23.19
N ASN A 197 9.66 -4.95 23.96
CA ASN A 197 8.36 -4.30 24.22
C ASN A 197 7.81 -3.49 23.05
N ARG A 198 8.65 -3.14 22.05
CA ARG A 198 8.32 -2.37 20.85
C ARG A 198 7.59 -1.04 21.13
N GLU A 199 8.00 -0.31 22.17
CA GLU A 199 7.42 0.99 22.53
C GLU A 199 8.21 2.18 21.97
N GLN A 200 9.42 1.94 21.43
CA GLN A 200 10.33 2.96 20.95
C GLN A 200 9.91 3.51 19.60
N ASN A 201 10.04 4.83 19.43
CA ASN A 201 9.71 5.54 18.21
C ASN A 201 10.98 5.90 17.42
N LEU A 202 10.82 6.15 16.13
CA LEU A 202 11.80 6.80 15.29
C LEU A 202 11.34 8.21 14.92
N ASP A 203 12.12 9.20 15.30
CA ASP A 203 11.94 10.59 14.87
C ASP A 203 12.99 10.94 13.82
N ASN A 204 12.59 10.88 12.54
CA ASN A 204 13.44 11.18 11.39
C ASN A 204 13.05 12.50 10.71
N ARG A 205 12.53 13.48 11.45
CA ARG A 205 12.12 14.76 10.85
C ARG A 205 13.30 15.49 10.21
N GLY A 206 13.19 15.80 8.91
CA GLY A 206 14.24 16.43 8.13
C GLY A 206 15.49 15.55 7.90
N GLY A 207 15.53 14.34 8.47
CA GLY A 207 16.65 13.41 8.34
C GLY A 207 16.62 12.59 7.04
N LYS A 208 17.77 12.00 6.70
CA LYS A 208 17.95 11.16 5.51
C LYS A 208 18.46 9.78 5.94
N LEU A 209 17.65 8.76 5.70
CA LEU A 209 18.01 7.37 5.92
C LEU A 209 18.13 6.67 4.56
N HIS A 210 19.35 6.42 4.13
CA HIS A 210 19.64 5.79 2.83
C HIS A 210 20.37 4.46 3.04
N ALA A 211 19.81 3.40 2.51
CA ALA A 211 20.38 2.05 2.62
C ALA A 211 20.15 1.25 1.34
N ASN A 212 20.92 0.17 1.15
CA ASN A 212 20.54 -0.82 0.14
C ASN A 212 19.30 -1.59 0.60
N ASN A 213 19.33 -2.09 1.85
CA ASN A 213 18.17 -2.72 2.48
C ASN A 213 17.81 -1.96 3.76
N LEU A 214 16.52 -1.72 3.96
CA LEU A 214 16.01 -1.01 5.14
C LEU A 214 15.13 -1.94 5.97
N ARG A 215 15.37 -1.97 7.29
CA ARG A 215 14.51 -2.66 8.26
C ARG A 215 14.18 -1.73 9.43
N LEU A 216 12.91 -1.37 9.56
CA LEU A 216 12.38 -0.62 10.70
C LEU A 216 11.38 -1.49 11.46
N ASP A 217 11.59 -1.66 12.78
CA ASP A 217 10.67 -2.41 13.67
C ASP A 217 10.48 -1.60 14.95
N LEU A 218 9.41 -0.83 15.04
CA LEU A 218 9.24 0.28 15.96
C LEU A 218 7.78 0.45 16.39
N ALA A 219 7.53 1.26 17.43
CA ALA A 219 6.17 1.65 17.77
C ALA A 219 5.61 2.66 16.75
N ARG A 220 6.35 3.73 16.48
CA ARG A 220 5.95 4.83 15.59
C ARG A 220 7.11 5.31 14.73
N LEU A 221 6.77 5.86 13.58
CA LEU A 221 7.67 6.57 12.68
C LEU A 221 7.13 7.98 12.43
N ASP A 222 7.92 9.00 12.80
CA ASP A 222 7.72 10.38 12.34
C ASP A 222 8.80 10.71 11.31
N ASN A 223 8.41 10.88 10.05
CA ASN A 223 9.30 11.20 8.93
C ASN A 223 9.02 12.59 8.36
N GLY A 224 8.46 13.51 9.14
CA GLY A 224 8.08 14.86 8.67
C GLY A 224 9.24 15.58 7.96
N HIS A 225 9.07 15.93 6.67
CA HIS A 225 10.08 16.49 5.78
C HIS A 225 11.36 15.65 5.65
N GLY A 226 11.36 14.41 6.14
CA GLY A 226 12.49 13.48 6.02
C GLY A 226 12.44 12.60 4.78
N GLU A 227 13.56 11.96 4.50
CA GLU A 227 13.73 11.03 3.40
C GLU A 227 14.15 9.65 3.91
N ILE A 228 13.42 8.62 3.50
CA ILE A 228 13.74 7.23 3.73
C ILE A 228 13.79 6.54 2.36
N ALA A 229 14.97 6.06 1.95
CA ALA A 229 15.17 5.44 0.67
C ALA A 229 15.97 4.13 0.80
N ALA A 230 15.36 3.03 0.39
CA ALA A 230 16.03 1.76 0.18
C ALA A 230 16.35 1.60 -1.31
N ALA A 231 17.61 1.28 -1.65
CA ALA A 231 17.96 1.02 -3.05
C ALA A 231 17.37 -0.31 -3.56
N THR A 232 17.16 -1.28 -2.66
CA THR A 232 16.45 -2.53 -2.94
C THR A 232 15.20 -2.62 -2.07
N ASP A 233 15.25 -3.28 -0.92
CA ASP A 233 14.06 -3.64 -0.15
C ASP A 233 13.88 -2.74 1.08
N ALA A 234 12.65 -2.33 1.33
CA ALA A 234 12.25 -1.68 2.57
C ALA A 234 11.21 -2.55 3.29
N TRP A 235 11.53 -2.93 4.53
CA TRP A 235 10.61 -3.59 5.44
C TRP A 235 10.36 -2.69 6.66
N ILE A 236 9.11 -2.32 6.86
CA ILE A 236 8.69 -1.37 7.92
C ILE A 236 7.54 -2.00 8.70
N ALA A 237 7.72 -2.24 9.98
CA ALA A 237 6.68 -2.71 10.89
C ALA A 237 6.49 -1.71 12.03
N LEU A 238 5.27 -1.24 12.19
CA LEU A 238 4.88 -0.24 13.18
C LEU A 238 3.73 -0.77 14.04
N GLN A 239 3.77 -0.52 15.35
CA GLN A 239 2.73 -0.95 16.31
C GLN A 239 1.58 0.06 16.42
N ARG A 240 1.73 1.25 15.85
CA ARG A 240 0.78 2.37 15.92
C ARG A 240 0.51 2.92 14.53
N ASP A 241 -0.37 3.92 14.48
CA ASP A 241 -0.68 4.63 13.24
C ASP A 241 0.57 5.19 12.57
N PHE A 242 0.57 5.17 11.25
CA PHE A 242 1.59 5.80 10.42
C PHE A 242 0.94 6.82 9.49
N THR A 243 1.43 8.06 9.55
CA THR A 243 1.06 9.12 8.61
C THR A 243 2.25 9.44 7.71
N HIS A 244 2.12 9.12 6.41
CA HIS A 244 3.05 9.55 5.38
C HIS A 244 2.63 10.93 4.89
N GLN A 245 3.28 11.96 5.40
CA GLN A 245 2.91 13.37 5.23
C GLN A 245 3.36 13.92 3.87
N VAL A 246 2.74 15.02 3.44
CA VAL A 246 3.22 15.81 2.30
C VAL A 246 4.64 16.34 2.57
N GLY A 247 5.50 16.30 1.55
CA GLY A 247 6.90 16.73 1.66
C GLY A 247 7.84 15.71 2.27
N THR A 248 7.37 14.48 2.54
CA THR A 248 8.21 13.36 2.95
C THR A 248 8.48 12.42 1.77
N ARG A 249 9.57 11.67 1.85
CA ARG A 249 9.88 10.62 0.87
C ARG A 249 10.02 9.27 1.58
N LEU A 250 9.35 8.25 1.04
CA LEU A 250 9.55 6.87 1.43
C LEU A 250 9.48 6.01 0.16
N THR A 251 10.62 5.42 -0.22
CA THR A 251 10.76 4.67 -1.46
C THR A 251 11.57 3.39 -1.26
N ALA A 252 11.20 2.36 -2.01
CA ALA A 252 12.01 1.15 -2.19
C ALA A 252 12.28 0.94 -3.68
N GLY A 253 13.54 0.74 -4.06
CA GLY A 253 13.93 0.49 -5.44
C GLY A 253 13.45 -0.88 -5.95
N ARG A 254 13.13 -1.81 -5.06
CA ARG A 254 12.54 -3.11 -5.36
C ARG A 254 11.24 -3.30 -4.57
N ASP A 255 11.27 -3.91 -3.41
CA ASP A 255 10.08 -4.30 -2.67
C ASP A 255 9.85 -3.41 -1.45
N LEU A 256 8.61 -2.94 -1.28
CA LEU A 256 8.15 -2.25 -0.08
C LEU A 256 7.14 -3.12 0.67
N VAL A 257 7.51 -3.52 1.88
CA VAL A 257 6.60 -4.16 2.84
C VAL A 257 6.34 -3.19 3.98
N LEU A 258 5.11 -2.72 4.10
CA LEU A 258 4.68 -1.81 5.16
C LEU A 258 3.57 -2.47 5.98
N HIS A 259 3.86 -2.71 7.24
CA HIS A 259 2.90 -3.20 8.21
C HIS A 259 2.66 -2.14 9.29
N SER A 260 1.41 -1.77 9.52
CA SER A 260 0.99 -0.93 10.64
C SER A 260 -0.10 -1.66 11.43
N ALA A 261 0.14 -1.92 12.72
CA ALA A 261 -0.91 -2.46 13.58
C ALA A 261 -2.04 -1.43 13.88
N GLY A 262 -1.87 -0.18 13.46
CA GLY A 262 -2.86 0.89 13.45
C GLY A 262 -3.26 1.27 12.02
N ALA A 263 -3.61 2.55 11.83
CA ALA A 263 -3.95 3.10 10.52
C ALA A 263 -2.71 3.49 9.71
N LEU A 264 -2.76 3.31 8.39
CA LEU A 264 -1.92 4.01 7.43
C LEU A 264 -2.71 5.18 6.84
N ILE A 265 -2.23 6.40 7.05
CA ILE A 265 -2.75 7.63 6.44
C ILE A 265 -1.71 8.12 5.43
N ASN A 266 -1.95 7.87 4.15
CA ASN A 266 -1.06 8.29 3.09
C ASN A 266 -1.54 9.61 2.49
N GLN A 267 -0.72 10.66 2.58
CA GLN A 267 -0.98 12.00 2.04
C GLN A 267 -0.01 12.37 0.91
N HIS A 268 0.92 11.47 0.56
CA HIS A 268 1.90 11.68 -0.50
C HIS A 268 2.13 10.37 -1.27
N LYS A 269 3.20 10.25 -2.05
CA LYS A 269 3.50 9.05 -2.82
C LYS A 269 4.34 8.07 -2.02
N LEU A 270 3.86 6.84 -1.88
CA LEU A 270 4.64 5.67 -1.48
C LEU A 270 4.98 4.89 -2.74
N GLU A 271 6.25 4.57 -2.93
CA GLU A 271 6.73 3.99 -4.19
C GLU A 271 7.56 2.72 -3.93
N ALA A 272 7.23 1.66 -4.65
CA ALA A 272 8.04 0.45 -4.78
C ALA A 272 8.39 0.23 -6.25
N GLY A 273 9.66 0.03 -6.55
CA GLY A 273 10.12 -0.23 -7.92
C GLY A 273 9.66 -1.58 -8.47
N ARG A 274 9.26 -2.51 -7.59
CA ARG A 274 8.69 -3.81 -7.94
C ARG A 274 7.39 -4.05 -7.18
N ASP A 275 7.44 -4.72 -6.04
CA ASP A 275 6.25 -5.16 -5.33
C ASP A 275 5.96 -4.26 -4.12
N MET A 276 4.68 -3.94 -3.92
CA MET A 276 4.21 -3.23 -2.74
C MET A 276 3.23 -4.10 -1.96
N GLN A 277 3.54 -4.33 -0.68
CA GLN A 277 2.64 -4.98 0.24
C GLN A 277 2.34 -4.04 1.40
N VAL A 278 1.07 -3.71 1.60
CA VAL A 278 0.61 -2.87 2.70
C VAL A 278 -0.41 -3.62 3.54
N THR A 279 -0.16 -3.69 4.84
CA THR A 279 -1.10 -4.24 5.82
C THR A 279 -1.32 -3.21 6.92
N ALA A 280 -2.59 -2.85 7.18
CA ALA A 280 -2.95 -1.91 8.23
C ALA A 280 -4.40 -2.14 8.68
N VAL A 281 -4.78 -1.73 9.89
CA VAL A 281 -6.19 -1.76 10.31
C VAL A 281 -7.04 -0.88 9.38
N ARG A 282 -6.56 0.29 9.02
CA ARG A 282 -7.18 1.16 8.03
C ARG A 282 -6.13 1.67 7.06
N ILE A 283 -6.41 1.55 5.77
CA ILE A 283 -5.63 2.21 4.72
C ILE A 283 -6.44 3.40 4.21
N SER A 284 -5.87 4.60 4.37
CA SER A 284 -6.44 5.85 3.88
C SER A 284 -5.44 6.51 2.93
N ASN A 285 -5.65 6.39 1.63
CA ASN A 285 -4.96 7.16 0.60
C ASN A 285 -5.71 8.49 0.45
N ALA A 286 -5.38 9.44 1.33
CA ALA A 286 -6.30 10.47 1.82
C ALA A 286 -6.41 11.71 0.92
N ASP A 287 -5.43 11.96 0.05
CA ASP A 287 -5.35 13.16 -0.79
C ASP A 287 -5.40 12.79 -2.27
N THR A 288 -5.84 13.72 -3.11
CA THR A 288 -5.84 13.55 -4.58
C THR A 288 -4.44 13.45 -5.19
N HIS A 289 -3.41 13.92 -4.48
CA HIS A 289 -2.01 13.81 -4.87
C HIS A 289 -1.29 12.62 -4.21
N SER A 290 -1.98 11.88 -3.33
CA SER A 290 -1.40 10.70 -2.70
C SER A 290 -1.38 9.52 -3.67
N GLY A 291 -0.40 8.63 -3.49
CA GLY A 291 -0.27 7.44 -4.33
C GLY A 291 0.29 6.25 -3.58
N LEU A 292 -0.18 5.06 -3.94
CA LEU A 292 0.42 3.78 -3.64
C LEU A 292 0.84 3.19 -4.99
N LEU A 293 2.13 3.25 -5.31
CA LEU A 293 2.65 3.00 -6.65
C LEU A 293 3.60 1.81 -6.63
N ALA A 294 3.23 0.74 -7.30
CA ALA A 294 4.05 -0.47 -7.47
C ALA A 294 4.49 -0.62 -8.94
N GLY A 295 5.77 -0.83 -9.14
CA GLY A 295 6.33 -1.12 -10.47
C GLY A 295 5.97 -2.52 -10.98
N ARG A 296 5.39 -3.40 -10.16
CA ARG A 296 4.87 -4.70 -10.55
C ARG A 296 3.56 -5.01 -9.83
N ASP A 297 3.60 -5.71 -8.71
CA ASP A 297 2.41 -6.19 -8.01
C ASP A 297 2.08 -5.31 -6.79
N ILE A 298 0.79 -5.09 -6.53
CA ILE A 298 0.34 -4.43 -5.31
C ILE A 298 -0.60 -5.33 -4.52
N SER A 299 -0.34 -5.48 -3.22
CA SER A 299 -1.19 -6.22 -2.28
C SER A 299 -1.56 -5.32 -1.11
N LEU A 300 -2.87 -5.12 -0.91
CA LEU A 300 -3.41 -4.35 0.21
C LEU A 300 -4.27 -5.25 1.09
N HIS A 301 -4.01 -5.22 2.39
CA HIS A 301 -4.82 -5.91 3.37
C HIS A 301 -5.20 -4.97 4.52
N SER A 302 -6.51 -4.81 4.79
CA SER A 302 -7.00 -3.91 5.83
C SER A 302 -8.41 -4.25 6.29
N ASP A 303 -8.85 -3.69 7.44
CA ASP A 303 -10.24 -3.74 7.87
C ASP A 303 -11.09 -2.67 7.16
N SER A 304 -10.47 -1.58 6.69
CA SER A 304 -11.15 -0.61 5.83
C SER A 304 -10.19 0.08 4.86
N LEU A 305 -10.68 0.36 3.66
CA LEU A 305 -9.94 1.06 2.60
C LEU A 305 -10.69 2.33 2.19
N PHE A 306 -9.99 3.46 2.20
CA PHE A 306 -10.47 4.73 1.65
C PHE A 306 -9.45 5.26 0.67
N ASN A 307 -9.83 5.45 -0.60
CA ASN A 307 -8.96 5.97 -1.65
C ASN A 307 -9.51 7.25 -2.27
N ARG A 308 -8.74 8.33 -2.24
CA ARG A 308 -8.98 9.58 -3.00
C ARG A 308 -7.89 9.88 -4.01
N GLY A 309 -6.72 9.26 -3.86
CA GLY A 309 -5.58 9.40 -4.74
C GLY A 309 -5.48 8.29 -5.77
N ALA A 310 -4.24 7.95 -6.15
CA ALA A 310 -3.96 6.88 -7.08
C ALA A 310 -3.47 5.62 -6.35
N ILE A 311 -3.96 4.46 -6.78
CA ILE A 311 -3.39 3.15 -6.46
C ILE A 311 -3.06 2.50 -7.79
N TYR A 312 -1.77 2.23 -8.04
CA TYR A 312 -1.29 1.82 -9.35
C TYR A 312 -0.33 0.62 -9.26
N ALA A 313 -0.51 -0.34 -10.17
CA ALA A 313 0.43 -1.44 -10.38
C ALA A 313 0.54 -1.78 -11.87
N THR A 314 1.76 -2.04 -12.37
CA THR A 314 1.96 -2.46 -13.78
C THR A 314 1.61 -3.93 -14.02
N HIS A 315 1.34 -4.68 -12.96
CA HIS A 315 0.88 -6.07 -13.04
C HIS A 315 -0.38 -6.23 -12.18
N ARG A 316 -0.35 -7.14 -11.23
CA ARG A 316 -1.53 -7.59 -10.50
C ARG A 316 -1.86 -6.69 -9.32
N GLY A 317 -3.17 -6.56 -9.06
CA GLY A 317 -3.70 -6.00 -7.82
C GLY A 317 -4.44 -7.05 -7.01
N GLN A 318 -4.11 -7.15 -5.72
CA GLN A 318 -4.83 -8.01 -4.79
C GLN A 318 -5.24 -7.19 -3.57
N PHE A 319 -6.53 -6.94 -3.44
CA PHE A 319 -7.07 -6.13 -2.34
C PHE A 319 -8.01 -6.98 -1.50
N THR A 320 -7.72 -7.05 -0.21
CA THR A 320 -8.54 -7.76 0.77
C THR A 320 -8.89 -6.78 1.88
N VAL A 321 -10.18 -6.46 2.00
CA VAL A 321 -10.71 -5.53 2.99
C VAL A 321 -11.71 -6.27 3.87
N ASN A 322 -11.44 -6.42 5.15
CA ASN A 322 -12.30 -7.15 6.10
C ASN A 322 -13.58 -6.38 6.50
N GLY A 323 -13.78 -5.18 6.01
CA GLY A 323 -14.96 -4.34 6.24
C GLY A 323 -15.28 -3.53 4.99
N ASN A 324 -15.55 -2.24 5.12
CA ASN A 324 -15.97 -1.39 4.01
C ASN A 324 -14.80 -0.85 3.18
N ALA A 325 -15.03 -0.70 1.88
CA ALA A 325 -14.11 -0.05 0.96
C ALA A 325 -14.80 1.11 0.22
N GLU A 326 -14.10 2.24 0.11
CA GLU A 326 -14.56 3.41 -0.64
C GLU A 326 -13.47 3.87 -1.59
N ASN A 327 -13.80 3.98 -2.88
CA ASN A 327 -12.94 4.56 -3.90
C ASN A 327 -13.55 5.84 -4.47
N HIS A 328 -12.87 6.95 -4.27
CA HIS A 328 -13.17 8.26 -4.85
C HIS A 328 -12.09 8.73 -5.84
N GLY A 329 -10.96 8.03 -5.87
CA GLY A 329 -9.82 8.28 -6.73
C GLY A 329 -9.70 7.27 -7.86
N GLU A 330 -8.48 6.90 -8.17
CA GLU A 330 -8.17 5.94 -9.23
C GLU A 330 -7.49 4.70 -8.64
N ILE A 331 -7.97 3.53 -9.03
CA ILE A 331 -7.33 2.24 -8.81
C ILE A 331 -7.12 1.62 -10.18
N TYR A 332 -5.85 1.41 -10.56
CA TYR A 332 -5.48 0.87 -11.86
C TYR A 332 -4.45 -0.26 -11.72
N THR A 333 -4.70 -1.37 -12.43
CA THR A 333 -3.71 -2.43 -12.64
C THR A 333 -3.64 -2.78 -14.12
N GLU A 334 -2.45 -2.99 -14.68
CA GLU A 334 -2.34 -3.42 -16.09
C GLU A 334 -2.76 -4.87 -16.30
N GLN A 335 -2.58 -5.72 -15.28
CA GLN A 335 -2.94 -7.14 -15.26
C GLN A 335 -4.08 -7.39 -14.27
N PRO A 336 -4.52 -8.64 -14.05
CA PRO A 336 -5.74 -8.92 -13.31
C PRO A 336 -5.82 -8.23 -11.94
N LEU A 337 -7.03 -7.77 -11.63
CA LEU A 337 -7.39 -7.20 -10.34
C LEU A 337 -8.34 -8.14 -9.59
N THR A 338 -7.94 -8.56 -8.40
CA THR A 338 -8.81 -9.24 -7.44
C THR A 338 -9.12 -8.28 -6.29
N PHE A 339 -10.39 -7.97 -6.09
CA PHE A 339 -10.86 -7.10 -5.01
C PHE A 339 -11.91 -7.81 -4.18
N THR A 340 -11.61 -8.08 -2.92
CA THR A 340 -12.52 -8.75 -1.98
C THR A 340 -12.78 -7.84 -0.79
N THR A 341 -14.05 -7.66 -0.44
CA THR A 341 -14.45 -6.93 0.77
C THR A 341 -15.54 -7.69 1.54
N SER A 342 -15.43 -7.72 2.88
CA SER A 342 -16.46 -8.32 3.74
C SER A 342 -17.58 -7.35 4.10
N GLY A 343 -17.45 -6.08 3.75
CA GLY A 343 -18.48 -5.05 3.90
C GLY A 343 -18.97 -4.54 2.56
N ASN A 344 -19.37 -3.27 2.53
CA ASN A 344 -19.82 -2.60 1.32
C ASN A 344 -18.65 -2.08 0.49
N LEU A 345 -18.83 -2.05 -0.82
CA LEU A 345 -17.95 -1.33 -1.75
C LEU A 345 -18.69 -0.14 -2.34
N VAL A 346 -18.13 1.05 -2.16
CA VAL A 346 -18.62 2.28 -2.78
C VAL A 346 -17.58 2.78 -3.77
N ASN A 347 -17.90 2.75 -5.05
CA ASN A 347 -17.04 3.31 -6.10
C ASN A 347 -17.65 4.60 -6.66
N ARG A 348 -16.98 5.73 -6.42
CA ARG A 348 -17.31 7.04 -7.00
C ARG A 348 -16.25 7.53 -7.98
N GLY A 349 -15.08 6.88 -7.99
CA GLY A 349 -13.97 7.14 -8.86
C GLY A 349 -13.84 6.10 -9.98
N VAL A 350 -12.60 5.77 -10.32
CA VAL A 350 -12.28 4.76 -11.33
C VAL A 350 -11.64 3.55 -10.66
N LEU A 351 -12.15 2.38 -10.96
CA LEU A 351 -11.55 1.10 -10.64
C LEU A 351 -11.39 0.33 -11.94
N GLN A 352 -10.16 0.17 -12.37
CA GLN A 352 -9.84 -0.30 -13.72
C GLN A 352 -8.73 -1.34 -13.71
N THR A 353 -8.85 -2.32 -14.62
CA THR A 353 -7.75 -3.22 -14.96
C THR A 353 -7.61 -3.35 -16.48
N GLY A 354 -6.38 -3.53 -16.95
CA GLY A 354 -6.11 -3.83 -18.36
C GLY A 354 -6.53 -5.23 -18.77
N GLU A 355 -6.66 -6.14 -17.82
CA GLU A 355 -7.05 -7.53 -18.02
C GLU A 355 -8.36 -7.87 -17.27
N GLU A 356 -8.40 -9.02 -16.60
CA GLU A 356 -9.57 -9.53 -15.91
C GLU A 356 -9.83 -8.81 -14.59
N MET A 357 -11.11 -8.65 -14.25
CA MET A 357 -11.55 -8.14 -12.94
C MET A 357 -12.36 -9.17 -12.20
N GLN A 358 -11.93 -9.50 -10.99
CA GLN A 358 -12.71 -10.28 -10.04
C GLN A 358 -13.01 -9.42 -8.81
N LEU A 359 -14.27 -9.09 -8.60
CA LEU A 359 -14.74 -8.29 -7.48
C LEU A 359 -15.75 -9.07 -6.66
N SER A 360 -15.52 -9.17 -5.36
CA SER A 360 -16.41 -9.86 -4.42
C SER A 360 -16.72 -8.98 -3.22
N THR A 361 -18.00 -8.81 -2.89
CA THR A 361 -18.45 -8.10 -1.69
C THR A 361 -19.43 -8.96 -0.89
N GLN A 362 -19.31 -8.95 0.43
CA GLN A 362 -20.32 -9.57 1.30
C GLN A 362 -21.48 -8.62 1.61
N GLY A 363 -21.29 -7.32 1.42
CA GLY A 363 -22.33 -6.29 1.51
C GLY A 363 -22.76 -5.78 0.14
N ASP A 364 -23.22 -4.54 0.09
CA ASP A 364 -23.68 -3.87 -1.14
C ASP A 364 -22.52 -3.39 -2.01
N LEU A 365 -22.75 -3.37 -3.33
CA LEU A 365 -21.94 -2.62 -4.29
C LEU A 365 -22.69 -1.39 -4.79
N ASN A 366 -22.16 -0.21 -4.49
CA ASN A 366 -22.69 1.07 -4.98
C ASN A 366 -21.68 1.69 -5.95
N ASN A 367 -21.99 1.66 -7.24
CA ASN A 367 -21.14 2.26 -8.27
C ASN A 367 -21.80 3.50 -8.89
N SER A 368 -21.23 4.68 -8.65
CA SER A 368 -21.54 5.92 -9.36
C SER A 368 -20.39 6.41 -10.24
N GLY A 369 -19.25 5.71 -10.18
CA GLY A 369 -18.07 5.94 -11.00
C GLY A 369 -17.94 4.92 -12.13
N THR A 370 -16.72 4.49 -12.39
CA THR A 370 -16.41 3.52 -13.45
C THR A 370 -15.78 2.26 -12.86
N LEU A 371 -16.33 1.11 -13.24
CA LEU A 371 -15.68 -0.20 -13.13
C LEU A 371 -15.35 -0.67 -14.56
N TYR A 372 -14.07 -0.90 -14.85
CA TYR A 372 -13.60 -1.25 -16.18
C TYR A 372 -12.67 -2.45 -16.16
N ALA A 373 -12.94 -3.45 -16.98
CA ALA A 373 -12.04 -4.56 -17.27
C ALA A 373 -11.73 -4.61 -18.77
N GLY A 374 -10.44 -4.58 -19.11
CA GLY A 374 -9.97 -4.62 -20.50
C GLY A 374 -9.84 -6.03 -21.07
N GLY A 375 -9.76 -7.06 -20.22
CA GLY A 375 -9.56 -8.45 -20.62
C GLY A 375 -10.85 -9.23 -20.91
N ASP A 376 -10.72 -10.56 -20.85
CA ASP A 376 -11.74 -11.49 -21.31
C ASP A 376 -12.90 -11.69 -20.32
N GLN A 377 -12.78 -11.22 -19.08
CA GLN A 377 -13.81 -11.41 -18.06
C GLN A 377 -13.85 -10.28 -17.03
N MET A 378 -15.06 -9.81 -16.72
CA MET A 378 -15.41 -9.06 -15.52
C MET A 378 -16.38 -9.90 -14.71
N GLN A 379 -15.96 -10.33 -13.52
CA GLN A 379 -16.78 -11.13 -12.61
C GLN A 379 -17.11 -10.32 -11.35
N LEU A 380 -18.39 -10.14 -11.07
CA LEU A 380 -18.92 -9.44 -9.91
C LEU A 380 -19.77 -10.41 -9.08
N SER A 381 -19.38 -10.62 -7.81
CA SER A 381 -20.11 -11.46 -6.85
C SER A 381 -20.49 -10.62 -5.64
N ILE A 382 -21.77 -10.37 -5.45
CA ILE A 382 -22.30 -9.40 -4.49
C ILE A 382 -23.35 -10.09 -3.62
N ASN A 383 -23.09 -10.27 -2.33
CA ASN A 383 -24.05 -10.89 -1.44
C ASN A 383 -25.17 -9.92 -1.00
N GLY A 384 -24.97 -8.62 -1.13
CA GLY A 384 -25.97 -7.59 -0.92
C GLY A 384 -26.64 -7.15 -2.21
N ASN A 385 -26.98 -5.85 -2.29
CA ASN A 385 -27.58 -5.23 -3.46
C ASN A 385 -26.51 -4.64 -4.39
N LEU A 386 -26.79 -4.60 -5.69
CA LEU A 386 -26.04 -3.82 -6.66
C LEU A 386 -26.83 -2.57 -7.07
N THR A 387 -26.26 -1.40 -6.81
CA THR A 387 -26.75 -0.12 -7.36
C THR A 387 -25.70 0.43 -8.32
N ASN A 388 -26.06 0.53 -9.60
CA ASN A 388 -25.19 1.13 -10.63
C ASN A 388 -25.83 2.39 -11.21
N ALA A 389 -25.27 3.55 -10.87
CA ALA A 389 -25.60 4.84 -11.50
C ALA A 389 -24.48 5.32 -12.45
N GLY A 390 -23.34 4.65 -12.43
CA GLY A 390 -22.18 4.92 -13.27
C GLY A 390 -22.03 3.92 -14.42
N SER A 391 -20.80 3.44 -14.64
CA SER A 391 -20.47 2.51 -15.72
C SER A 391 -19.85 1.23 -15.18
N LEU A 392 -20.38 0.07 -15.60
CA LEU A 392 -19.71 -1.23 -15.55
C LEU A 392 -19.39 -1.63 -16.98
N TYR A 393 -18.12 -1.80 -17.29
CA TYR A 393 -17.68 -1.96 -18.67
C TYR A 393 -16.64 -3.08 -18.81
N ALA A 394 -17.07 -4.26 -19.27
CA ALA A 394 -16.20 -5.33 -19.73
C ALA A 394 -15.89 -5.11 -21.22
N ALA A 395 -14.70 -4.60 -21.53
CA ALA A 395 -14.41 -4.03 -22.85
C ALA A 395 -14.43 -5.05 -23.99
N HIS A 396 -13.81 -6.19 -23.77
CA HIS A 396 -13.64 -7.23 -24.79
C HIS A 396 -14.28 -8.56 -24.40
N GLY A 397 -14.54 -8.77 -23.13
CA GLY A 397 -14.92 -10.04 -22.57
C GLY A 397 -16.36 -10.11 -22.04
N SER A 398 -16.63 -11.17 -21.29
CA SER A 398 -17.91 -11.37 -20.63
C SER A 398 -18.07 -10.48 -19.39
N LEU A 399 -19.33 -10.13 -19.11
CA LEU A 399 -19.74 -9.54 -17.83
C LEU A 399 -20.60 -10.57 -17.08
N ASP A 400 -20.01 -11.19 -16.05
CA ASP A 400 -20.69 -12.14 -15.19
C ASP A 400 -21.06 -11.44 -13.86
N LEU A 401 -22.35 -11.24 -13.64
CA LEU A 401 -22.89 -10.55 -12.49
C LEU A 401 -23.78 -11.48 -11.67
N LEU A 402 -23.40 -11.69 -10.41
CA LEU A 402 -24.21 -12.40 -9.42
C LEU A 402 -24.52 -11.45 -8.27
N THR A 403 -25.78 -11.29 -7.91
CA THR A 403 -26.20 -10.59 -6.70
C THR A 403 -27.26 -11.38 -5.95
N ASP A 404 -27.07 -11.54 -4.63
CA ASP A 404 -28.05 -12.19 -3.78
C ASP A 404 -29.22 -11.24 -3.42
N GLY A 405 -28.99 -9.94 -3.47
CA GLY A 405 -30.02 -8.91 -3.30
C GLY A 405 -30.63 -8.42 -4.63
N ASP A 406 -31.02 -7.17 -4.63
CA ASP A 406 -31.60 -6.48 -5.79
C ASP A 406 -30.52 -5.91 -6.72
N LEU A 407 -30.83 -5.82 -8.00
CA LEU A 407 -30.06 -5.08 -9.01
C LEU A 407 -30.81 -3.82 -9.42
N ALA A 408 -30.24 -2.65 -9.19
CA ALA A 408 -30.74 -1.35 -9.67
C ALA A 408 -29.72 -0.72 -10.62
N ASN A 409 -30.05 -0.64 -11.91
CA ASN A 409 -29.23 0.03 -12.92
C ASN A 409 -29.91 1.29 -13.47
N SER A 410 -29.35 2.45 -13.20
CA SER A 410 -29.71 3.71 -13.86
C SER A 410 -28.58 4.24 -14.77
N GLY A 411 -27.42 3.59 -14.75
CA GLY A 411 -26.27 3.89 -15.57
C GLY A 411 -26.11 2.94 -16.75
N SER A 412 -24.88 2.48 -16.98
CA SER A 412 -24.54 1.59 -18.10
C SER A 412 -23.95 0.28 -17.60
N LEU A 413 -24.45 -0.84 -18.12
CA LEU A 413 -23.84 -2.17 -18.02
C LEU A 413 -23.49 -2.61 -19.45
N TYR A 414 -22.22 -2.85 -19.71
CA TYR A 414 -21.72 -3.22 -21.04
C TYR A 414 -20.85 -4.47 -20.99
N ALA A 415 -21.15 -5.44 -21.83
CA ALA A 415 -20.33 -6.60 -22.09
C ALA A 415 -19.85 -6.61 -23.56
N GLY A 416 -18.55 -6.58 -23.78
CA GLY A 416 -17.93 -6.75 -25.10
C GLY A 416 -18.04 -8.18 -25.64
N GLY A 417 -18.34 -9.14 -24.76
CA GLY A 417 -18.72 -10.52 -25.07
C GLY A 417 -20.16 -10.79 -24.61
N ASN A 418 -20.34 -11.90 -23.87
CA ASN A 418 -21.65 -12.28 -23.32
C ASN A 418 -21.91 -11.54 -21.98
N GLY A 419 -23.16 -11.19 -21.74
CA GLY A 419 -23.66 -10.75 -20.44
C GLY A 419 -24.41 -11.88 -19.75
N LYS A 420 -24.03 -12.20 -18.51
CA LYS A 420 -24.76 -13.18 -17.68
C LYS A 420 -25.07 -12.56 -16.32
N PHE A 421 -26.34 -12.30 -16.08
CA PHE A 421 -26.80 -11.68 -14.84
C PHE A 421 -27.67 -12.67 -14.09
N THR A 422 -27.34 -12.89 -12.83
CA THR A 422 -28.13 -13.68 -11.89
C THR A 422 -28.45 -12.78 -10.70
N THR A 423 -29.73 -12.53 -10.49
CA THR A 423 -30.23 -11.68 -9.39
C THR A 423 -31.21 -12.52 -8.58
N HIS A 424 -30.94 -12.78 -7.31
CA HIS A 424 -31.90 -13.52 -6.48
C HIS A 424 -33.08 -12.65 -6.04
N GLY A 425 -32.88 -11.34 -5.90
CA GLY A 425 -33.90 -10.33 -5.65
C GLY A 425 -34.56 -9.79 -6.93
N ASN A 426 -34.96 -8.51 -6.87
CA ASN A 426 -35.59 -7.80 -7.98
C ASN A 426 -34.55 -7.16 -8.91
N GLY A 427 -34.90 -6.97 -10.17
CA GLY A 427 -34.16 -6.19 -11.14
C GLY A 427 -34.88 -4.89 -11.51
N VAL A 428 -34.19 -3.77 -11.48
CA VAL A 428 -34.70 -2.48 -11.98
C VAL A 428 -33.68 -1.93 -12.98
N ASN A 429 -34.10 -1.73 -14.21
CA ASN A 429 -33.29 -1.07 -15.23
C ASN A 429 -33.99 0.16 -15.78
N SER A 430 -33.46 1.34 -15.47
CA SER A 430 -33.85 2.62 -16.08
C SER A 430 -32.74 3.18 -16.99
N GLY A 431 -31.55 2.55 -16.99
CA GLY A 431 -30.40 2.90 -17.80
C GLY A 431 -30.24 2.02 -19.03
N SER A 432 -29.01 1.69 -19.35
CA SER A 432 -28.66 0.86 -20.51
C SER A 432 -27.98 -0.43 -20.08
N VAL A 433 -28.42 -1.54 -20.65
CA VAL A 433 -27.72 -2.84 -20.60
C VAL A 433 -27.50 -3.28 -22.04
N TYR A 434 -26.23 -3.52 -22.39
CA TYR A 434 -25.88 -3.96 -23.73
C TYR A 434 -24.80 -5.05 -23.73
N SER A 435 -25.01 -6.09 -24.52
CA SER A 435 -24.02 -7.15 -24.74
C SER A 435 -23.69 -7.27 -26.22
N GLN A 436 -22.42 -7.32 -26.60
CA GLN A 436 -22.01 -7.65 -27.97
C GLN A 436 -22.16 -9.16 -28.31
N GLY A 437 -22.26 -10.01 -27.29
CA GLY A 437 -22.65 -11.40 -27.45
C GLY A 437 -24.10 -11.60 -27.07
N ALA A 438 -24.41 -12.76 -26.48
CA ALA A 438 -25.72 -13.05 -25.90
C ALA A 438 -25.86 -12.34 -24.54
N LEU A 439 -27.08 -12.00 -24.18
CA LEU A 439 -27.45 -11.50 -22.84
C LEU A 439 -28.38 -12.48 -22.17
N GLN A 440 -28.01 -12.98 -21.01
CA GLN A 440 -28.86 -13.81 -20.16
C GLN A 440 -29.09 -13.08 -18.83
N TRP A 441 -30.36 -12.87 -18.47
CA TRP A 441 -30.72 -12.36 -17.16
C TRP A 441 -31.72 -13.28 -16.49
N GLN A 442 -31.32 -13.86 -15.38
CA GLN A 442 -32.17 -14.65 -14.51
C GLN A 442 -32.42 -13.87 -13.22
N ALA A 443 -33.66 -13.49 -12.97
CA ALA A 443 -34.10 -12.82 -11.77
C ALA A 443 -35.06 -13.69 -10.95
N GLY A 444 -34.82 -13.84 -9.66
CA GLY A 444 -35.72 -14.55 -8.75
C GLY A 444 -36.97 -13.73 -8.41
N GLY A 445 -36.88 -12.40 -8.49
CA GLY A 445 -37.98 -11.47 -8.25
C GLY A 445 -38.53 -10.85 -9.53
N LYS A 446 -39.12 -9.67 -9.38
CA LYS A 446 -39.67 -8.88 -10.50
C LYS A 446 -38.56 -8.14 -11.23
N VAL A 447 -38.65 -8.10 -12.57
CA VAL A 447 -37.84 -7.19 -13.41
C VAL A 447 -38.71 -6.01 -13.85
N ALA A 448 -38.26 -4.77 -13.53
CA ALA A 448 -38.86 -3.55 -14.02
C ALA A 448 -37.88 -2.87 -14.99
N ASN A 449 -38.28 -2.73 -16.26
CA ASN A 449 -37.49 -2.10 -17.29
C ASN A 449 -38.18 -0.86 -17.85
N SER A 450 -37.57 0.30 -17.66
CA SER A 450 -37.95 1.57 -18.31
C SER A 450 -36.84 2.09 -19.24
N GLY A 451 -35.68 1.42 -19.25
CA GLY A 451 -34.53 1.74 -20.08
C GLY A 451 -34.35 0.75 -21.23
N SER A 452 -33.10 0.47 -21.57
CA SER A 452 -32.73 -0.45 -22.66
C SER A 452 -32.10 -1.72 -22.13
N LEU A 453 -32.63 -2.87 -22.58
CA LEU A 453 -32.00 -4.19 -22.47
C LEU A 453 -31.77 -4.70 -23.90
N ALA A 454 -30.52 -4.77 -24.35
CA ALA A 454 -30.25 -5.15 -25.72
C ALA A 454 -29.03 -6.08 -25.85
N ALA A 455 -29.04 -6.95 -26.85
CA ALA A 455 -27.93 -7.80 -27.22
C ALA A 455 -27.73 -7.82 -28.73
N LEU A 456 -26.46 -7.89 -29.18
CA LEU A 456 -26.18 -8.17 -30.59
C LEU A 456 -26.49 -9.63 -30.95
N GLY A 457 -26.30 -10.55 -30.00
CA GLY A 457 -26.73 -11.94 -30.07
C GLY A 457 -28.14 -12.14 -29.53
N ASP A 458 -28.38 -13.32 -28.94
CA ASP A 458 -29.62 -13.66 -28.30
C ASP A 458 -29.82 -12.92 -26.97
N LEU A 459 -31.08 -12.63 -26.65
CA LEU A 459 -31.45 -12.11 -25.33
C LEU A 459 -32.42 -13.07 -24.64
N GLN A 460 -32.06 -13.56 -23.48
CA GLN A 460 -32.88 -14.41 -22.63
C GLN A 460 -33.12 -13.70 -21.29
N LEU A 461 -34.39 -13.43 -20.97
CA LEU A 461 -34.81 -12.88 -19.70
C LEU A 461 -35.78 -13.84 -19.02
N HIS A 462 -35.44 -14.26 -17.81
CA HIS A 462 -36.33 -15.04 -16.95
C HIS A 462 -36.54 -14.30 -15.63
N ALA A 463 -37.80 -14.15 -15.22
CA ALA A 463 -38.16 -13.44 -13.98
C ALA A 463 -39.46 -14.00 -13.39
N ASN A 464 -39.74 -13.68 -12.12
CA ASN A 464 -41.06 -13.95 -11.57
C ASN A 464 -42.15 -13.11 -12.30
N ASP A 465 -41.90 -11.79 -12.43
CA ASP A 465 -42.72 -10.84 -13.17
C ASP A 465 -41.85 -9.94 -14.05
N LEU A 466 -42.40 -9.48 -15.19
CA LEU A 466 -41.79 -8.40 -15.98
C LEU A 466 -42.75 -7.21 -16.05
N LEU A 467 -42.21 -6.01 -15.84
CA LEU A 467 -42.85 -4.72 -16.09
C LEU A 467 -41.98 -3.90 -17.04
N GLY A 468 -42.25 -3.95 -18.33
CA GLY A 468 -41.65 -3.06 -19.34
C GLY A 468 -42.60 -1.90 -19.63
N THR A 469 -42.14 -0.68 -19.47
CA THR A 469 -42.93 0.55 -19.74
C THR A 469 -42.94 0.89 -21.23
N HIS A 470 -43.79 1.82 -21.64
CA HIS A 470 -43.91 2.30 -23.03
C HIS A 470 -42.59 2.82 -23.64
N GLN A 471 -41.66 3.30 -22.80
CA GLN A 471 -40.35 3.82 -23.22
C GLN A 471 -39.25 2.76 -23.23
N SER A 472 -39.53 1.53 -22.75
CA SER A 472 -38.54 0.48 -22.64
C SER A 472 -38.19 -0.13 -24.00
N LEU A 473 -36.96 -0.60 -24.11
CA LEU A 473 -36.50 -1.46 -25.20
C LEU A 473 -36.09 -2.82 -24.61
N ILE A 474 -36.56 -3.91 -25.22
CA ILE A 474 -36.02 -5.26 -25.02
C ILE A 474 -35.71 -5.78 -26.39
N GLY A 475 -34.41 -6.03 -26.69
CA GLY A 475 -34.01 -6.31 -28.06
C GLY A 475 -32.88 -7.33 -28.22
N ALA A 476 -33.06 -8.24 -29.16
CA ALA A 476 -32.04 -9.22 -29.57
C ALA A 476 -31.66 -9.04 -31.03
N GLY A 477 -30.42 -9.33 -31.40
CA GLY A 477 -29.92 -9.07 -32.74
C GLY A 477 -29.88 -7.58 -33.06
N LEU A 478 -29.56 -6.72 -32.05
CA LEU A 478 -29.44 -5.27 -32.21
C LEU A 478 -27.99 -4.83 -32.04
N LYS A 479 -27.49 -4.06 -33.00
CA LYS A 479 -26.20 -3.36 -32.88
C LYS A 479 -26.32 -2.19 -31.89
N SER A 480 -25.19 -1.72 -31.40
CA SER A 480 -25.14 -0.58 -30.47
C SER A 480 -25.71 0.73 -31.06
N ASP A 481 -25.78 0.85 -32.38
CA ASP A 481 -26.41 1.96 -33.11
C ASP A 481 -27.94 1.78 -33.32
N GLY A 482 -28.52 0.72 -32.75
CA GLY A 482 -29.95 0.39 -32.86
C GLY A 482 -30.35 -0.34 -34.16
N ASN A 483 -29.42 -0.52 -35.10
CA ASN A 483 -29.71 -1.28 -36.33
C ASN A 483 -29.80 -2.77 -36.05
N ARG A 484 -30.62 -3.47 -36.82
CA ARG A 484 -30.77 -4.95 -36.72
C ARG A 484 -29.54 -5.66 -37.27
N ALA A 485 -29.14 -6.72 -36.60
CA ALA A 485 -28.19 -7.71 -37.10
C ALA A 485 -28.88 -8.72 -38.02
N SER A 486 -28.15 -9.73 -38.48
CA SER A 486 -28.70 -10.81 -39.32
C SER A 486 -29.45 -11.88 -38.51
N SER A 487 -29.18 -11.98 -37.20
CA SER A 487 -29.77 -12.97 -36.30
C SER A 487 -29.78 -12.47 -34.86
N GLY A 488 -30.51 -13.12 -34.01
CA GLY A 488 -30.63 -12.88 -32.59
C GLY A 488 -32.07 -13.06 -32.13
N ASP A 489 -32.29 -14.04 -31.25
CA ASP A 489 -33.61 -14.42 -30.75
C ASP A 489 -33.88 -13.77 -29.40
N LEU A 490 -35.06 -13.21 -29.22
CA LEU A 490 -35.55 -12.67 -27.97
C LEU A 490 -36.46 -13.69 -27.27
N THR A 491 -36.04 -14.15 -26.10
CA THR A 491 -36.84 -15.04 -25.27
C THR A 491 -37.09 -14.38 -23.92
N VAL A 492 -38.34 -14.12 -23.59
CA VAL A 492 -38.76 -13.64 -22.28
C VAL A 492 -39.73 -14.63 -21.66
N SER A 493 -39.42 -15.08 -20.46
CA SER A 493 -40.29 -15.99 -19.72
C SER A 493 -40.51 -15.47 -18.30
N THR A 494 -41.78 -15.45 -17.88
CA THR A 494 -42.13 -15.11 -16.51
C THR A 494 -43.00 -16.21 -15.88
N GLU A 495 -42.90 -16.37 -14.57
CA GLU A 495 -43.75 -17.29 -13.83
C GLU A 495 -45.15 -16.69 -13.61
N GLN A 496 -45.25 -15.38 -13.52
CA GLN A 496 -46.46 -14.61 -13.31
C GLN A 496 -46.74 -13.67 -14.51
N GLY A 497 -47.01 -12.39 -14.27
CA GLY A 497 -47.36 -11.45 -15.31
C GLY A 497 -46.19 -11.02 -16.20
N LEU A 498 -46.45 -10.91 -17.49
CA LEU A 498 -45.53 -10.34 -18.46
C LEU A 498 -46.18 -9.09 -19.06
N VAL A 499 -45.72 -7.94 -18.64
CA VAL A 499 -46.11 -6.62 -19.16
C VAL A 499 -44.95 -6.07 -19.97
N ALA A 500 -45.09 -5.87 -21.28
CA ALA A 500 -44.03 -5.37 -22.15
C ALA A 500 -44.58 -4.35 -23.17
N GLU A 501 -44.95 -3.18 -22.64
CA GLU A 501 -45.62 -2.10 -23.37
C GLU A 501 -44.71 -1.30 -24.30
N GLY A 502 -43.36 -1.49 -24.20
CA GLY A 502 -42.38 -0.78 -25.01
C GLY A 502 -42.07 -1.44 -26.35
N GLN A 503 -40.83 -1.33 -26.79
CA GLN A 503 -40.32 -1.98 -27.99
C GLN A 503 -39.76 -3.36 -27.64
N ASN A 504 -40.30 -4.40 -28.30
CA ASN A 504 -39.83 -5.77 -28.17
C ASN A 504 -39.34 -6.23 -29.54
N ILE A 505 -38.04 -6.24 -29.76
CA ILE A 505 -37.47 -6.37 -31.11
C ILE A 505 -36.51 -7.57 -31.18
N ALA A 506 -36.67 -8.42 -32.19
CA ALA A 506 -35.66 -9.41 -32.53
C ALA A 506 -35.32 -9.37 -34.03
N ALA A 507 -34.05 -9.63 -34.35
CA ALA A 507 -33.67 -9.92 -35.72
C ALA A 507 -34.16 -11.31 -36.14
N GLY A 508 -34.20 -12.25 -35.20
CA GLY A 508 -34.77 -13.59 -35.31
C GLY A 508 -36.17 -13.70 -34.71
N GLN A 509 -36.38 -14.70 -33.87
CA GLN A 509 -37.65 -14.97 -33.21
C GLN A 509 -37.87 -14.12 -31.96
N VAL A 510 -39.12 -13.67 -31.73
CA VAL A 510 -39.61 -13.16 -30.46
C VAL A 510 -40.47 -14.25 -29.80
N ALA A 511 -40.07 -14.74 -28.63
CA ALA A 511 -40.82 -15.69 -27.83
C ALA A 511 -41.12 -15.08 -26.45
N LEU A 512 -42.38 -14.77 -26.19
CA LEU A 512 -42.86 -14.21 -24.91
C LEU A 512 -43.77 -15.25 -24.26
N SER A 513 -43.50 -15.57 -22.99
CA SER A 513 -44.26 -16.53 -22.22
C SER A 513 -44.46 -16.10 -20.77
N GLY A 514 -45.66 -16.30 -20.24
CA GLY A 514 -45.99 -15.96 -18.84
C GLY A 514 -47.33 -16.54 -18.45
N ARG A 515 -47.79 -16.30 -17.21
CA ARG A 515 -49.13 -16.62 -16.79
C ARG A 515 -50.14 -15.85 -17.65
N ASP A 516 -49.95 -14.55 -17.79
CA ASP A 516 -50.67 -13.60 -18.64
C ASP A 516 -49.68 -12.70 -19.38
N ILE A 517 -50.07 -12.20 -20.54
CA ILE A 517 -49.25 -11.31 -21.37
C ILE A 517 -50.00 -10.03 -21.68
N ASP A 518 -49.39 -8.88 -21.38
CA ASP A 518 -49.92 -7.57 -21.73
C ASP A 518 -48.87 -6.81 -22.58
N LEU A 519 -49.24 -6.56 -23.83
CA LEU A 519 -48.46 -5.80 -24.81
C LEU A 519 -49.20 -4.50 -25.19
N THR A 520 -50.06 -3.96 -24.32
CA THR A 520 -50.83 -2.74 -24.61
C THR A 520 -49.89 -1.62 -25.07
N GLY A 521 -50.17 -1.02 -26.24
CA GLY A 521 -49.40 0.10 -26.82
C GLY A 521 -47.98 -0.30 -27.31
N SER A 522 -47.61 -1.60 -27.28
CA SER A 522 -46.26 -2.05 -27.63
C SER A 522 -45.97 -2.04 -29.12
N GLN A 523 -44.68 -2.02 -29.46
CA GLN A 523 -44.15 -2.33 -30.80
C GLN A 523 -43.34 -3.63 -30.71
N THR A 524 -43.94 -4.74 -31.10
CA THR A 524 -43.30 -6.04 -31.06
C THR A 524 -42.99 -6.51 -32.50
N GLN A 525 -41.69 -6.74 -32.80
CA GLN A 525 -41.24 -7.03 -34.16
C GLN A 525 -40.21 -8.18 -34.18
N GLY A 526 -40.40 -9.15 -35.05
CA GLY A 526 -39.50 -10.29 -35.22
C GLY A 526 -39.66 -10.99 -36.56
N HIS A 527 -38.75 -11.92 -36.88
CA HIS A 527 -38.92 -12.80 -38.04
C HIS A 527 -40.12 -13.75 -37.82
N ALA A 528 -40.21 -14.35 -36.65
CA ALA A 528 -41.37 -15.08 -36.16
C ALA A 528 -41.70 -14.60 -34.74
N ILE A 529 -42.99 -14.62 -34.36
CA ILE A 529 -43.44 -14.20 -33.03
C ILE A 529 -44.30 -15.30 -32.41
N SER A 530 -43.97 -15.68 -31.18
CA SER A 530 -44.69 -16.64 -30.36
C SER A 530 -45.11 -16.02 -29.04
N LEU A 531 -46.38 -15.93 -28.75
CA LEU A 531 -46.95 -15.44 -27.50
C LEU A 531 -47.69 -16.61 -26.81
N VAL A 532 -47.28 -16.96 -25.58
CA VAL A 532 -47.86 -18.10 -24.84
C VAL A 532 -48.28 -17.63 -23.44
N ALA A 533 -49.57 -17.40 -23.24
CA ALA A 533 -50.11 -17.20 -21.89
C ALA A 533 -50.57 -18.56 -21.33
N GLN A 534 -50.02 -18.97 -20.19
CA GLN A 534 -50.25 -20.30 -19.62
C GLN A 534 -51.69 -20.50 -19.11
N SER A 535 -52.24 -19.46 -18.44
CA SER A 535 -53.56 -19.55 -17.83
C SER A 535 -54.38 -18.24 -17.86
N GLY A 536 -53.73 -17.09 -18.12
CA GLY A 536 -54.35 -15.77 -18.17
C GLY A 536 -54.56 -15.27 -19.60
N ASP A 537 -54.90 -13.99 -19.74
CA ASP A 537 -55.22 -13.35 -21.03
C ASP A 537 -53.94 -12.99 -21.81
N ILE A 538 -54.08 -12.84 -23.13
CA ILE A 538 -53.15 -12.09 -23.98
C ILE A 538 -53.84 -10.80 -24.38
N THR A 539 -53.31 -9.64 -23.98
CA THR A 539 -53.79 -8.31 -24.30
C THR A 539 -52.88 -7.63 -25.31
N LEU A 540 -53.45 -7.22 -26.44
CA LEU A 540 -52.78 -6.54 -27.56
C LEU A 540 -53.45 -5.20 -27.88
N THR A 541 -54.07 -4.55 -26.91
CA THR A 541 -54.77 -3.26 -27.07
C THR A 541 -53.79 -2.19 -27.56
N ASP A 542 -54.12 -1.51 -28.68
CA ASP A 542 -53.25 -0.50 -29.32
C ASP A 542 -51.84 -0.98 -29.65
N ALA A 543 -51.57 -2.30 -29.66
CA ALA A 543 -50.26 -2.88 -29.92
C ALA A 543 -50.01 -3.04 -31.42
N VAL A 544 -48.77 -2.86 -31.86
CA VAL A 544 -48.28 -3.19 -33.20
C VAL A 544 -47.42 -4.45 -33.13
N VAL A 545 -47.95 -5.56 -33.57
CA VAL A 545 -47.24 -6.86 -33.61
C VAL A 545 -46.94 -7.22 -35.07
N ASN A 546 -45.65 -7.20 -35.45
CA ASN A 546 -45.21 -7.39 -36.83
C ASN A 546 -44.26 -8.60 -36.94
N ALA A 547 -44.75 -9.72 -37.44
CA ALA A 547 -43.99 -10.93 -37.74
C ALA A 547 -43.74 -11.04 -39.24
N ALA A 548 -42.47 -11.24 -39.65
CA ALA A 548 -42.14 -11.38 -41.08
C ALA A 548 -42.68 -12.70 -41.67
N THR A 549 -42.78 -13.76 -40.85
CA THR A 549 -43.21 -15.08 -41.34
C THR A 549 -44.42 -15.63 -40.58
N THR A 550 -44.32 -15.77 -39.25
CA THR A 550 -45.35 -16.47 -38.46
C THR A 550 -45.63 -15.72 -37.17
N LEU A 551 -46.91 -15.45 -36.89
CA LEU A 551 -47.40 -15.03 -35.59
C LEU A 551 -48.23 -16.16 -34.98
N SER A 552 -47.83 -16.61 -33.78
CA SER A 552 -48.56 -17.58 -32.98
C SER A 552 -48.92 -16.98 -31.64
N ALA A 553 -50.20 -16.98 -31.29
CA ALA A 553 -50.66 -16.55 -29.96
C ALA A 553 -51.49 -17.70 -29.37
N ARG A 554 -51.11 -18.18 -28.18
CA ARG A 554 -51.77 -19.27 -27.48
C ARG A 554 -52.09 -18.86 -26.06
N THR A 555 -53.38 -18.96 -25.69
CA THR A 555 -53.85 -18.75 -24.31
C THR A 555 -54.96 -19.75 -23.98
N ALA A 556 -55.11 -20.08 -22.70
CA ALA A 556 -56.24 -20.83 -22.17
C ALA A 556 -57.45 -19.91 -21.81
N ALA A 557 -57.27 -18.59 -21.81
CA ALA A 557 -58.26 -17.60 -21.44
C ALA A 557 -58.68 -16.75 -22.68
N ARG A 558 -58.39 -15.44 -22.70
CA ARG A 558 -58.88 -14.53 -23.75
C ARG A 558 -57.70 -13.92 -24.53
N LEU A 559 -57.88 -13.78 -25.82
CA LEU A 559 -57.07 -12.91 -26.67
C LEU A 559 -57.84 -11.60 -26.90
N ARG A 560 -57.31 -10.46 -26.43
CA ARG A 560 -57.90 -9.12 -26.57
C ARG A 560 -57.09 -8.31 -27.57
N THR A 561 -57.78 -7.79 -28.60
CA THR A 561 -57.15 -7.03 -29.71
C THR A 561 -57.86 -5.69 -29.95
N ASP A 562 -58.48 -5.12 -28.91
CA ASP A 562 -59.24 -3.88 -29.03
C ASP A 562 -58.32 -2.72 -29.43
N LYS A 563 -58.87 -1.78 -30.26
CA LYS A 563 -58.20 -0.54 -30.62
C LYS A 563 -58.52 0.54 -29.58
#